data_063b541261183ab434fab78120d50744
#
_entry.id   063b541261183ab434fab78120d50744
#
_cell.length_a   1.000
_cell.length_b   1.000
_cell.length_c   1.000
_cell.angle_alpha   90.00
_cell.angle_beta   90.00
_cell.angle_gamma   90.00
#
_symmetry.space_group_name_H-M   'P 1'
#
loop_
_entity.id
_entity.type
_entity.pdbx_description
1 polymer ?
#
loop_
_entity_poly.entity_id
_entity_poly.type
_entity_poly.pdbx_seq_one_letter_code
_entity_poly.pdbx_strand_id
1 'polypeptide(L)'
;EMGENGSTLGFTGTAVRRDVNDSENVSDDVNSGAYTGELNFNLRSEGGAYALQGEFGASHLTGSAERISRLQKSSVHYFQRPDASHVSNDPSKTSLTGTRGSISFNKNNGRLLGSTFVRYVSTMFDPNDFGRLQAADDVAWMTRVNYRQTERGSLFHSYNITLSHNRSWNMAGKPNMFGLDLDADLTWLNYWFTSIEFGYNPTEMSDTATRGGPRMAIGGEQNVVLEVRSDASKRFSYRVRAFYEEDELERRDAYVTTGVSWQPSQRLEISLSPSWRKFSGNRQYIQSMGGGSAATFGRRYIFSLIDRSDVSARIRVNYTVNPRLSLEVYVEPFAASGNYYRYGELVKPESLDLLEYGEGGTTKTDLVDGNVEIAAGGDPFILSNRDFNVTSFRSNMVFRWEWRPGSTLFLVWQQDRNTNNNEDHFVRPGNLFDSISDTGDNFFSLKLSYWIPAN
;
A
#
# COMPACT_ATOMS: atom_id res chain seq x y z
N GLU A 1 -5.79 33.30 -7.50
CA GLU A 1 -6.45 33.59 -6.19
C GLU A 1 -7.68 34.44 -6.43
N MET A 2 -8.74 34.23 -5.66
CA MET A 2 -10.00 34.97 -5.74
C MET A 2 -10.33 35.51 -4.35
N GLY A 3 -10.36 36.86 -4.24
CA GLY A 3 -10.66 37.56 -2.97
C GLY A 3 -9.54 37.50 -1.93
N GLU A 4 -9.76 38.22 -0.80
CA GLU A 4 -8.76 38.37 0.28
C GLU A 4 -8.65 37.13 1.19
N ASN A 5 -9.57 36.17 1.10
CA ASN A 5 -9.67 34.98 1.96
C ASN A 5 -8.88 33.76 1.43
N GLY A 6 -8.10 33.91 0.37
CA GLY A 6 -7.27 32.85 -0.21
C GLY A 6 -8.07 31.75 -0.94
N SER A 7 -9.23 32.10 -1.48
CA SER A 7 -9.96 31.20 -2.40
C SER A 7 -9.22 31.07 -3.71
N THR A 8 -9.23 29.86 -4.29
CA THR A 8 -8.52 29.57 -5.53
C THR A 8 -9.39 28.84 -6.54
N LEU A 9 -9.14 29.09 -7.81
CA LEU A 9 -9.61 28.31 -8.92
C LEU A 9 -8.39 27.95 -9.80
N GLY A 10 -8.27 26.71 -10.19
CA GLY A 10 -7.16 26.21 -10.98
C GLY A 10 -7.63 25.32 -12.11
N PHE A 11 -6.87 25.32 -13.19
CA PHE A 11 -7.01 24.41 -14.30
C PHE A 11 -5.65 23.81 -14.63
N THR A 12 -5.64 22.49 -14.90
CA THR A 12 -4.44 21.78 -15.37
C THR A 12 -4.83 20.94 -16.57
N GLY A 13 -4.03 20.98 -17.63
CA GLY A 13 -4.19 20.15 -18.81
C GLY A 13 -2.87 19.51 -19.20
N THR A 14 -2.91 18.25 -19.58
CA THR A 14 -1.75 17.50 -20.06
C THR A 14 -2.10 16.77 -21.35
N ALA A 15 -1.12 16.64 -22.24
CA ALA A 15 -1.25 15.94 -23.49
C ALA A 15 0.05 15.22 -23.84
N VAL A 16 -0.06 13.94 -24.19
CA VAL A 16 1.02 13.15 -24.78
C VAL A 16 0.54 12.59 -26.10
N ARG A 17 1.35 12.69 -27.12
CA ARG A 17 1.16 12.03 -28.41
C ARG A 17 2.42 11.28 -28.76
N ARG A 18 2.29 10.01 -29.16
CA ARG A 18 3.37 9.14 -29.57
C ARG A 18 3.19 8.75 -31.02
N ASP A 19 4.27 8.82 -31.80
CA ASP A 19 4.31 8.21 -33.11
C ASP A 19 4.67 6.73 -32.94
N VAL A 20 3.68 5.86 -33.13
CA VAL A 20 3.81 4.41 -32.93
C VAL A 20 3.74 3.63 -34.26
N ASN A 21 3.76 4.35 -35.40
CA ASN A 21 3.49 3.78 -36.73
C ASN A 21 4.63 2.89 -37.26
N ASP A 22 5.85 2.95 -36.69
CA ASP A 22 7.03 2.28 -37.24
C ASP A 22 7.35 0.92 -36.57
N SER A 23 6.57 0.46 -35.58
CA SER A 23 6.79 -0.86 -34.97
C SER A 23 5.49 -1.48 -34.48
N GLU A 24 5.03 -2.54 -35.16
CA GLU A 24 3.79 -3.27 -34.82
C GLU A 24 3.74 -3.73 -33.36
N ASN A 25 4.89 -4.03 -32.75
CA ASN A 25 4.95 -4.48 -31.35
C ASN A 25 4.80 -3.36 -30.31
N VAL A 26 5.14 -2.11 -30.63
CA VAL A 26 5.04 -0.98 -29.69
C VAL A 26 3.65 -0.38 -29.66
N SER A 27 2.89 -0.44 -30.77
CA SER A 27 1.53 0.10 -30.85
C SER A 27 0.56 -0.58 -29.90
N ASP A 28 0.81 -1.84 -29.56
CA ASP A 28 -0.04 -2.62 -28.66
C ASP A 28 0.35 -2.48 -27.17
N ASP A 29 1.53 -1.94 -26.90
CA ASP A 29 2.04 -1.78 -25.53
C ASP A 29 1.81 -0.37 -24.96
N VAL A 30 1.75 0.66 -25.82
CA VAL A 30 1.61 2.06 -25.40
C VAL A 30 0.40 2.75 -26.03
N ASN A 31 -0.12 3.77 -25.35
CA ASN A 31 -1.17 4.62 -25.90
C ASN A 31 -0.58 5.52 -26.99
N SER A 32 -1.25 5.65 -28.14
CA SER A 32 -0.86 6.60 -29.20
C SER A 32 -1.12 8.05 -28.80
N GLY A 33 -2.14 8.27 -27.98
CA GLY A 33 -2.46 9.57 -27.40
C GLY A 33 -3.01 9.42 -25.98
N ALA A 34 -2.66 10.39 -25.13
CA ALA A 34 -3.22 10.52 -23.80
C ALA A 34 -3.44 11.99 -23.47
N TYR A 35 -4.63 12.32 -23.02
CA TYR A 35 -5.05 13.68 -22.70
C TYR A 35 -5.75 13.67 -21.36
N THR A 36 -5.40 14.61 -20.48
CA THR A 36 -6.15 14.85 -19.24
C THR A 36 -6.39 16.33 -19.03
N GLY A 37 -7.53 16.64 -18.43
CA GLY A 37 -7.85 17.99 -17.99
C GLY A 37 -8.52 17.95 -16.64
N GLU A 38 -8.19 18.89 -15.77
CA GLU A 38 -8.74 18.98 -14.42
C GLU A 38 -9.02 20.43 -14.06
N LEU A 39 -10.21 20.67 -13.55
CA LEU A 39 -10.62 21.91 -12.91
C LEU A 39 -10.68 21.66 -11.40
N ASN A 40 -10.07 22.54 -10.60
CA ASN A 40 -10.17 22.49 -9.15
C ASN A 40 -10.50 23.86 -8.56
N PHE A 41 -11.16 23.83 -7.42
CA PHE A 41 -11.46 25.04 -6.67
C PHE A 41 -11.34 24.81 -5.14
N ASN A 42 -11.02 25.88 -4.43
CA ASN A 42 -11.02 25.94 -3.00
C ASN A 42 -11.64 27.27 -2.57
N LEU A 43 -12.89 27.23 -2.10
CA LEU A 43 -13.62 28.40 -1.64
C LEU A 43 -13.54 28.44 -0.13
N ARG A 44 -13.11 29.56 0.44
CA ARG A 44 -12.97 29.75 1.89
C ARG A 44 -13.89 30.84 2.38
N SER A 45 -14.50 30.62 3.53
CA SER A 45 -15.22 31.67 4.26
C SER A 45 -14.25 32.73 4.79
N GLU A 46 -14.77 33.86 5.18
CA GLU A 46 -14.01 34.87 5.91
C GLU A 46 -13.36 34.24 7.17
N GLY A 47 -12.07 34.52 7.40
CA GLY A 47 -11.27 33.91 8.46
C GLY A 47 -10.98 32.41 8.29
N GLY A 48 -11.37 31.79 7.16
CA GLY A 48 -11.03 30.39 6.83
C GLY A 48 -11.72 29.34 7.70
N ALA A 49 -12.76 29.70 8.44
CA ALA A 49 -13.46 28.79 9.34
C ALA A 49 -14.13 27.62 8.62
N TYR A 50 -14.56 27.85 7.40
CA TYR A 50 -15.14 26.83 6.52
C TYR A 50 -14.45 26.88 5.16
N ALA A 51 -14.34 25.69 4.53
CA ALA A 51 -13.85 25.58 3.18
C ALA A 51 -14.70 24.57 2.39
N LEU A 52 -15.01 24.93 1.14
CA LEU A 52 -15.59 24.05 0.13
C LEU A 52 -14.56 23.84 -0.95
N GLN A 53 -14.15 22.60 -1.16
CA GLN A 53 -13.15 22.22 -2.15
C GLN A 53 -13.77 21.25 -3.14
N GLY A 54 -13.36 21.33 -4.38
CA GLY A 54 -13.78 20.36 -5.39
C GLY A 54 -12.79 20.26 -6.52
N GLU A 55 -12.86 19.14 -7.19
CA GLU A 55 -12.14 18.85 -8.42
C GLU A 55 -13.03 18.10 -9.39
N PHE A 56 -12.85 18.37 -10.66
CA PHE A 56 -13.47 17.63 -11.75
C PHE A 56 -12.43 17.41 -12.84
N GLY A 57 -12.20 16.17 -13.20
CA GLY A 57 -11.20 15.77 -14.19
C GLY A 57 -11.78 14.86 -15.27
N ALA A 58 -11.18 14.91 -16.44
CA ALA A 58 -11.47 13.99 -17.54
C ALA A 58 -10.16 13.43 -18.11
N SER A 59 -10.22 12.19 -18.58
CA SER A 59 -9.13 11.55 -19.32
C SER A 59 -9.64 11.02 -20.67
N HIS A 60 -8.79 11.07 -21.67
CA HIS A 60 -9.04 10.49 -22.98
C HIS A 60 -7.76 9.81 -23.48
N LEU A 61 -7.83 8.49 -23.65
CA LEU A 61 -6.74 7.67 -24.18
C LEU A 61 -7.11 7.16 -25.55
N THR A 62 -6.14 7.13 -26.47
CA THR A 62 -6.26 6.52 -27.79
C THR A 62 -5.13 5.52 -28.03
N GLY A 63 -5.41 4.46 -28.79
CA GLY A 63 -4.45 3.41 -29.09
C GLY A 63 -4.98 2.40 -30.08
N SER A 64 -4.22 1.36 -30.39
CA SER A 64 -4.72 0.21 -31.13
C SER A 64 -5.89 -0.46 -30.39
N ALA A 65 -6.73 -1.17 -31.12
CA ALA A 65 -7.83 -1.92 -30.49
C ALA A 65 -7.32 -2.94 -29.46
N GLU A 66 -6.17 -3.56 -29.73
CA GLU A 66 -5.51 -4.48 -28.80
C GLU A 66 -5.07 -3.75 -27.51
N ARG A 67 -4.41 -2.58 -27.65
CA ARG A 67 -4.00 -1.76 -26.51
C ARG A 67 -5.19 -1.38 -25.63
N ILE A 68 -6.27 -0.89 -26.21
CA ILE A 68 -7.47 -0.47 -25.49
C ILE A 68 -8.18 -1.69 -24.84
N SER A 69 -8.21 -2.85 -25.52
CA SER A 69 -8.72 -4.08 -24.93
C SER A 69 -7.90 -4.54 -23.72
N ARG A 70 -6.57 -4.40 -23.74
CA ARG A 70 -5.72 -4.69 -22.58
C ARG A 70 -6.00 -3.73 -21.42
N LEU A 71 -6.21 -2.43 -21.69
CA LEU A 71 -6.59 -1.47 -20.64
C LEU A 71 -7.93 -1.84 -20.01
N GLN A 72 -8.95 -2.17 -20.82
CA GLN A 72 -10.25 -2.61 -20.32
C GLN A 72 -10.15 -3.85 -19.40
N LYS A 73 -9.21 -4.76 -19.66
CA LYS A 73 -8.98 -5.98 -18.87
C LYS A 73 -7.99 -5.79 -17.73
N SER A 74 -7.32 -4.64 -17.65
CA SER A 74 -6.31 -4.37 -16.61
C SER A 74 -6.92 -4.39 -15.20
N SER A 75 -6.07 -4.45 -14.20
CA SER A 75 -6.47 -4.41 -12.79
C SER A 75 -7.15 -3.10 -12.37
N VAL A 76 -7.04 -2.05 -13.18
CA VAL A 76 -7.70 -0.77 -12.95
C VAL A 76 -9.18 -0.85 -13.29
N HIS A 77 -9.58 -1.63 -14.32
CA HIS A 77 -10.90 -1.60 -14.93
C HIS A 77 -11.70 -2.90 -14.78
N TYR A 78 -11.08 -4.06 -15.08
CA TYR A 78 -11.73 -5.37 -15.03
C TYR A 78 -13.08 -5.43 -15.77
N PHE A 79 -13.17 -4.94 -17.00
CA PHE A 79 -14.41 -4.97 -17.79
C PHE A 79 -14.88 -6.37 -18.18
N GLN A 80 -14.01 -7.37 -18.02
CA GLN A 80 -14.34 -8.77 -18.28
C GLN A 80 -15.13 -9.46 -17.13
N ARG A 81 -15.49 -8.74 -16.06
CA ARG A 81 -16.28 -9.29 -14.95
C ARG A 81 -17.62 -9.84 -15.47
N PRO A 82 -17.92 -11.14 -15.25
CA PRO A 82 -19.10 -11.77 -15.86
C PRO A 82 -20.42 -11.36 -15.21
N ASP A 83 -20.38 -10.86 -13.98
CA ASP A 83 -21.53 -10.42 -13.18
C ASP A 83 -21.77 -8.90 -13.20
N ALA A 84 -20.93 -8.14 -13.91
CA ALA A 84 -21.04 -6.70 -14.01
C ALA A 84 -21.87 -6.30 -15.23
N SER A 85 -23.07 -5.77 -15.00
CA SER A 85 -23.99 -5.36 -16.09
C SER A 85 -23.69 -3.97 -16.66
N HIS A 86 -22.90 -3.14 -15.95
CA HIS A 86 -22.64 -1.74 -16.30
C HIS A 86 -21.31 -1.55 -17.03
N VAL A 87 -20.49 -2.59 -17.14
CA VAL A 87 -19.25 -2.62 -17.91
C VAL A 87 -19.18 -3.89 -18.75
N SER A 88 -18.56 -3.80 -19.92
CA SER A 88 -18.26 -4.94 -20.76
C SER A 88 -17.00 -4.66 -21.57
N ASN A 89 -16.18 -5.70 -21.78
CA ASN A 89 -15.03 -5.59 -22.65
C ASN A 89 -15.48 -5.52 -24.11
N ASP A 90 -15.12 -4.44 -24.78
CA ASP A 90 -15.33 -4.25 -26.23
C ASP A 90 -13.97 -4.26 -26.93
N PRO A 91 -13.63 -5.36 -27.63
CA PRO A 91 -12.33 -5.50 -28.28
C PRO A 91 -12.15 -4.62 -29.52
N SER A 92 -13.18 -3.95 -29.99
CA SER A 92 -13.12 -3.07 -31.17
C SER A 92 -12.80 -1.62 -30.82
N LYS A 93 -12.87 -1.24 -29.55
CA LYS A 93 -12.59 0.13 -29.12
C LYS A 93 -11.14 0.51 -29.33
N THR A 94 -10.92 1.74 -29.81
CA THR A 94 -9.62 2.37 -30.01
C THR A 94 -9.40 3.57 -29.09
N SER A 95 -10.33 3.82 -28.15
CA SER A 95 -10.22 4.89 -27.16
C SER A 95 -10.96 4.56 -25.88
N LEU A 96 -10.51 5.16 -24.77
CA LEU A 96 -11.19 5.20 -23.47
C LEU A 96 -11.35 6.67 -23.05
N THR A 97 -12.57 7.05 -22.66
CA THR A 97 -12.86 8.38 -22.14
C THR A 97 -13.60 8.26 -20.82
N GLY A 98 -13.07 8.86 -19.78
CA GLY A 98 -13.67 8.83 -18.47
C GLY A 98 -13.55 10.14 -17.72
N THR A 99 -14.26 10.22 -16.61
CA THR A 99 -14.30 11.39 -15.73
C THR A 99 -14.12 10.98 -14.27
N ARG A 100 -13.61 11.91 -13.49
CA ARG A 100 -13.59 11.83 -12.03
C ARG A 100 -14.08 13.14 -11.44
N GLY A 101 -14.51 13.11 -10.20
CA GLY A 101 -14.81 14.32 -9.46
C GLY A 101 -14.82 14.10 -7.99
N SER A 102 -14.57 15.15 -7.24
CA SER A 102 -14.73 15.15 -5.80
C SER A 102 -15.24 16.49 -5.30
N ILE A 103 -15.92 16.43 -4.15
CA ILE A 103 -16.31 17.61 -3.41
C ILE A 103 -16.11 17.33 -1.92
N SER A 104 -15.56 18.30 -1.19
CA SER A 104 -15.39 18.24 0.26
C SER A 104 -15.84 19.53 0.91
N PHE A 105 -16.50 19.39 2.06
CA PHE A 105 -16.82 20.48 2.96
C PHE A 105 -16.05 20.29 4.25
N ASN A 106 -15.37 21.35 4.71
CA ASN A 106 -14.47 21.31 5.85
C ASN A 106 -14.82 22.44 6.83
N LYS A 107 -14.93 22.11 8.09
CA LYS A 107 -14.95 23.04 9.22
C LYS A 107 -13.58 23.00 9.91
N ASN A 108 -12.83 24.11 9.81
CA ASN A 108 -11.41 24.19 10.17
C ASN A 108 -11.14 24.91 11.50
N ASN A 109 -12.16 25.53 12.11
CA ASN A 109 -11.97 26.38 13.29
C ASN A 109 -12.76 25.87 14.50
N GLY A 110 -12.25 26.19 15.70
CA GLY A 110 -12.83 25.81 16.99
C GLY A 110 -12.26 24.46 17.50
N ARG A 111 -12.87 23.97 18.59
CA ARG A 111 -12.48 22.68 19.19
C ARG A 111 -13.11 21.50 18.46
N LEU A 112 -14.28 21.67 17.89
CA LEU A 112 -14.95 20.68 17.08
C LEU A 112 -14.73 21.02 15.61
N LEU A 113 -14.00 20.13 14.92
CA LEU A 113 -13.71 20.17 13.50
C LEU A 113 -14.51 19.08 12.79
N GLY A 114 -14.66 19.21 11.49
CA GLY A 114 -15.35 18.19 10.71
C GLY A 114 -15.03 18.32 9.22
N SER A 115 -15.11 17.22 8.55
CA SER A 115 -15.04 17.18 7.08
C SER A 115 -15.96 16.10 6.53
N THR A 116 -16.56 16.38 5.40
CA THR A 116 -17.22 15.36 4.59
C THR A 116 -16.72 15.46 3.15
N PHE A 117 -16.53 14.33 2.52
CA PHE A 117 -15.91 14.20 1.23
C PHE A 117 -16.64 13.15 0.41
N VAL A 118 -17.01 13.50 -0.81
CA VAL A 118 -17.58 12.56 -1.79
C VAL A 118 -16.73 12.63 -3.03
N ARG A 119 -16.39 11.48 -3.57
CA ARG A 119 -15.69 11.37 -4.86
C ARG A 119 -16.35 10.31 -5.73
N TYR A 120 -16.14 10.43 -7.04
CA TYR A 120 -16.40 9.36 -7.98
C TYR A 120 -15.26 9.24 -9.00
N VAL A 121 -15.08 8.01 -9.50
CA VAL A 121 -14.18 7.69 -10.61
C VAL A 121 -14.98 6.81 -11.58
N SER A 122 -15.27 7.33 -12.78
CA SER A 122 -16.05 6.58 -13.77
C SER A 122 -15.28 5.35 -14.25
N THR A 123 -15.99 4.37 -14.78
CA THR A 123 -15.44 3.09 -15.23
C THR A 123 -14.28 3.21 -16.24
N MET A 124 -14.32 4.22 -17.10
CA MET A 124 -13.35 4.42 -18.19
C MET A 124 -12.30 5.50 -17.89
N PHE A 125 -12.30 6.08 -16.69
CA PHE A 125 -11.28 7.08 -16.34
C PHE A 125 -9.92 6.40 -16.13
N ASP A 126 -8.91 6.88 -16.85
CA ASP A 126 -7.54 6.37 -16.74
C ASP A 126 -6.51 7.48 -17.01
N PRO A 127 -5.85 8.04 -15.98
CA PRO A 127 -4.81 9.04 -16.11
C PRO A 127 -3.39 8.42 -16.08
N ASN A 128 -3.22 7.10 -16.24
CA ASN A 128 -1.97 6.41 -15.92
C ASN A 128 -0.78 6.78 -16.83
N ASP A 129 -0.98 7.52 -17.91
CA ASP A 129 0.12 8.17 -18.64
C ASP A 129 0.70 9.41 -17.90
N PHE A 130 -0.03 9.98 -16.94
CA PHE A 130 0.34 11.21 -16.22
C PHE A 130 0.30 11.07 -14.70
N GLY A 131 -0.36 10.04 -14.20
CA GLY A 131 -0.57 9.77 -12.79
C GLY A 131 -0.85 8.30 -12.55
N ARG A 132 -1.05 7.93 -11.29
CA ARG A 132 -1.35 6.55 -10.91
C ARG A 132 -2.79 6.42 -10.43
N LEU A 133 -3.57 5.61 -11.12
CA LEU A 133 -4.87 5.13 -10.69
C LEU A 133 -4.78 3.64 -10.37
N GLN A 134 -5.28 3.23 -9.23
CA GLN A 134 -5.29 1.82 -8.81
C GLN A 134 -6.58 1.11 -9.21
N ALA A 135 -7.71 1.81 -9.14
CA ALA A 135 -9.02 1.28 -9.53
C ALA A 135 -9.92 2.42 -10.02
N ALA A 136 -10.64 2.17 -11.10
CA ALA A 136 -11.79 2.92 -11.57
C ALA A 136 -13.10 2.32 -11.01
N ASP A 137 -14.26 2.79 -11.49
CA ASP A 137 -15.56 2.22 -11.09
C ASP A 137 -15.85 2.37 -9.58
N ASP A 138 -15.60 3.58 -9.03
CA ASP A 138 -15.68 3.83 -7.60
C ASP A 138 -16.47 5.12 -7.28
N VAL A 139 -17.33 5.03 -6.28
CA VAL A 139 -17.97 6.17 -5.61
C VAL A 139 -17.68 6.01 -4.13
N ALA A 140 -17.06 7.00 -3.50
CA ALA A 140 -16.71 6.95 -2.09
C ALA A 140 -17.26 8.16 -1.34
N TRP A 141 -17.75 7.89 -0.14
CA TRP A 141 -18.16 8.90 0.81
C TRP A 141 -17.42 8.70 2.13
N MET A 142 -16.82 9.77 2.62
CA MET A 142 -16.08 9.78 3.87
C MET A 142 -16.56 10.96 4.72
N THR A 143 -16.74 10.74 6.01
CA THR A 143 -17.03 11.80 6.98
C THR A 143 -16.11 11.62 8.18
N ARG A 144 -15.56 12.73 8.64
CA ARG A 144 -14.70 12.78 9.83
C ARG A 144 -15.19 13.88 10.76
N VAL A 145 -15.31 13.54 12.03
CA VAL A 145 -15.59 14.48 13.12
C VAL A 145 -14.44 14.40 14.10
N ASN A 146 -13.87 15.55 14.43
CA ASN A 146 -12.70 15.66 15.26
C ASN A 146 -12.92 16.63 16.41
N TYR A 147 -12.70 16.20 17.64
CA TYR A 147 -12.66 17.06 18.81
C TYR A 147 -11.22 17.20 19.28
N ARG A 148 -10.74 18.44 19.33
CA ARG A 148 -9.40 18.76 19.79
C ARG A 148 -9.39 19.69 21.00
N GLN A 149 -8.48 19.40 21.92
CA GLN A 149 -8.13 20.26 23.03
C GLN A 149 -6.66 20.65 22.90
N THR A 150 -6.40 21.93 22.69
CA THR A 150 -5.05 22.47 22.46
C THR A 150 -4.50 23.28 23.65
N GLU A 151 -5.35 23.60 24.62
CA GLU A 151 -4.94 24.28 25.84
C GLU A 151 -4.43 23.25 26.85
N ARG A 152 -3.35 23.60 27.55
CA ARG A 152 -2.74 22.75 28.58
C ARG A 152 -3.75 22.49 29.72
N GLY A 153 -4.05 21.24 29.95
CA GLY A 153 -4.87 20.75 31.06
C GLY A 153 -4.04 20.23 32.23
N SER A 154 -4.70 19.50 33.13
CA SER A 154 -4.08 18.89 34.30
C SER A 154 -3.33 17.60 34.01
N LEU A 155 -3.65 16.88 32.92
CA LEU A 155 -3.05 15.60 32.53
C LEU A 155 -2.34 15.67 31.18
N PHE A 156 -2.89 16.46 30.24
CA PHE A 156 -2.44 16.53 28.87
C PHE A 156 -2.03 17.96 28.48
N HIS A 157 -1.03 18.07 27.62
CA HIS A 157 -0.77 19.28 26.87
C HIS A 157 -1.85 19.53 25.81
N SER A 158 -2.22 18.46 25.11
CA SER A 158 -3.27 18.49 24.10
C SER A 158 -3.79 17.07 23.88
N TYR A 159 -5.00 16.97 23.35
CA TYR A 159 -5.52 15.72 22.82
C TYR A 159 -6.44 15.95 21.64
N ASN A 160 -6.63 14.91 20.86
CA ASN A 160 -7.41 14.89 19.65
C ASN A 160 -8.17 13.57 19.57
N ILE A 161 -9.49 13.62 19.42
CA ILE A 161 -10.32 12.43 19.25
C ILE A 161 -11.05 12.57 17.93
N THR A 162 -10.91 11.57 17.07
CA THR A 162 -11.47 11.56 15.72
C THR A 162 -12.37 10.34 15.54
N LEU A 163 -13.58 10.57 15.07
CA LEU A 163 -14.45 9.53 14.54
C LEU A 163 -14.53 9.70 13.03
N SER A 164 -14.21 8.63 12.31
CA SER A 164 -14.26 8.57 10.85
C SER A 164 -15.26 7.50 10.40
N HIS A 165 -15.95 7.79 9.30
CA HIS A 165 -16.81 6.88 8.57
C HIS A 165 -16.39 6.86 7.11
N ASN A 166 -16.27 5.66 6.54
CA ASN A 166 -15.93 5.42 5.14
C ASN A 166 -16.98 4.51 4.52
N ARG A 167 -17.42 4.83 3.31
CA ARG A 167 -18.30 3.96 2.53
C ARG A 167 -18.03 4.10 1.05
N SER A 168 -18.06 2.97 0.31
CA SER A 168 -17.93 3.02 -1.13
C SER A 168 -18.93 2.10 -1.85
N TRP A 169 -19.12 2.41 -3.12
CA TRP A 169 -19.96 1.69 -4.08
C TRP A 169 -19.26 1.68 -5.43
N ASN A 170 -19.59 0.72 -6.29
CA ASN A 170 -19.27 0.84 -7.70
C ASN A 170 -20.27 1.76 -8.42
N MET A 171 -20.02 2.11 -9.68
CA MET A 171 -20.87 3.00 -10.48
C MET A 171 -22.26 2.40 -10.79
N ALA A 172 -22.47 1.09 -10.56
CA ALA A 172 -23.81 0.47 -10.59
C ALA A 172 -24.58 0.63 -9.26
N GLY A 173 -24.00 1.32 -8.26
CA GLY A 173 -24.60 1.52 -6.95
C GLY A 173 -24.51 0.30 -6.02
N LYS A 174 -23.75 -0.73 -6.38
CA LYS A 174 -23.52 -1.89 -5.51
C LYS A 174 -22.51 -1.52 -4.41
N PRO A 175 -22.80 -1.77 -3.11
CA PRO A 175 -21.90 -1.43 -2.02
C PRO A 175 -20.63 -2.29 -2.06
N ASN A 176 -19.47 -1.66 -1.81
CA ASN A 176 -18.18 -2.32 -1.70
C ASN A 176 -17.68 -2.28 -0.26
N MET A 177 -17.39 -1.11 0.28
CA MET A 177 -16.74 -0.94 1.58
C MET A 177 -17.63 -0.18 2.55
N PHE A 178 -17.53 -0.51 3.82
CA PHE A 178 -18.01 0.27 4.96
C PHE A 178 -16.99 0.18 6.08
N GLY A 179 -16.59 1.31 6.67
CA GLY A 179 -15.65 1.37 7.80
C GLY A 179 -16.02 2.44 8.81
N LEU A 180 -15.73 2.14 10.06
CA LEU A 180 -15.78 3.07 11.19
C LEU A 180 -14.44 3.03 11.91
N ASP A 181 -13.82 4.20 12.11
CA ASP A 181 -12.57 4.34 12.83
C ASP A 181 -12.71 5.34 13.96
N LEU A 182 -12.17 5.01 15.12
CA LEU A 182 -12.04 5.86 16.28
C LEU A 182 -10.57 6.01 16.65
N ASP A 183 -10.07 7.22 16.58
CA ASP A 183 -8.68 7.57 16.88
C ASP A 183 -8.62 8.51 18.10
N ALA A 184 -7.64 8.30 18.97
CA ALA A 184 -7.35 9.17 20.10
C ALA A 184 -5.84 9.43 20.20
N ASP A 185 -5.44 10.68 19.99
CA ASP A 185 -4.07 11.17 20.11
C ASP A 185 -3.90 12.01 21.36
N LEU A 186 -2.97 11.65 22.22
CA LEU A 186 -2.75 12.25 23.53
C LEU A 186 -1.30 12.73 23.66
N THR A 187 -1.10 14.02 23.91
CA THR A 187 0.20 14.57 24.31
C THR A 187 0.19 14.85 25.80
N TRP A 188 0.94 14.06 26.56
CA TRP A 188 1.04 14.14 28.02
C TRP A 188 1.84 15.35 28.48
N LEU A 189 1.72 15.75 29.76
CA LEU A 189 2.47 16.87 30.33
C LEU A 189 4.00 16.69 30.30
N ASN A 190 4.48 15.45 30.25
CA ASN A 190 5.90 15.12 30.09
C ASN A 190 6.37 15.01 28.63
N TYR A 191 5.54 15.48 27.68
CA TYR A 191 5.77 15.43 26.23
C TYR A 191 5.81 14.02 25.64
N TRP A 192 5.34 13.01 26.37
CA TRP A 192 5.06 11.73 25.78
C TRP A 192 3.83 11.83 24.90
N PHE A 193 3.79 10.96 23.91
CA PHE A 193 2.67 10.85 22.98
C PHE A 193 2.10 9.43 23.03
N THR A 194 0.78 9.31 23.06
CA THR A 194 0.07 8.05 22.91
C THR A 194 -0.99 8.21 21.84
N SER A 195 -1.05 7.27 20.89
CA SER A 195 -2.13 7.14 19.93
C SER A 195 -2.80 5.79 20.12
N ILE A 196 -4.13 5.77 20.08
CA ILE A 196 -4.95 4.57 20.10
C ILE A 196 -5.91 4.69 18.93
N GLU A 197 -5.91 3.69 18.05
CA GLU A 197 -6.79 3.62 16.89
C GLU A 197 -7.61 2.33 17.01
N PHE A 198 -8.89 2.39 16.76
CA PHE A 198 -9.80 1.25 16.67
C PHE A 198 -10.56 1.34 15.35
N GLY A 199 -10.49 0.28 14.53
CA GLY A 199 -11.21 0.16 13.27
C GLY A 199 -12.19 -1.00 13.28
N TYR A 200 -13.32 -0.81 12.61
CA TYR A 200 -14.34 -1.82 12.39
C TYR A 200 -14.87 -1.76 10.97
N ASN A 201 -14.71 -2.85 10.23
CA ASN A 201 -15.24 -3.05 8.90
C ASN A 201 -16.11 -4.33 8.94
N PRO A 202 -17.42 -4.28 8.72
CA PRO A 202 -18.24 -5.47 8.58
C PRO A 202 -17.89 -6.20 7.27
N THR A 203 -18.47 -7.38 7.04
CA THR A 203 -18.35 -8.10 5.76
C THR A 203 -18.60 -7.17 4.58
N GLU A 204 -17.63 -7.09 3.69
CA GLU A 204 -17.59 -6.22 2.53
C GLU A 204 -17.75 -7.02 1.22
N MET A 205 -17.90 -6.29 0.11
CA MET A 205 -17.89 -6.86 -1.23
C MET A 205 -16.74 -6.29 -2.04
N SER A 206 -16.08 -7.13 -2.82
CA SER A 206 -14.96 -6.72 -3.66
C SER A 206 -15.23 -7.04 -5.13
N ASP A 207 -15.11 -6.04 -5.97
CA ASP A 207 -15.13 -6.16 -7.43
C ASP A 207 -13.78 -6.64 -8.00
N THR A 208 -12.73 -6.71 -7.16
CA THR A 208 -11.35 -6.97 -7.60
C THR A 208 -10.72 -8.23 -7.02
N ALA A 209 -11.28 -8.82 -5.96
CA ALA A 209 -10.71 -9.98 -5.27
C ALA A 209 -10.49 -11.20 -6.19
N THR A 210 -11.37 -11.41 -7.16
CA THR A 210 -11.30 -12.51 -8.14
C THR A 210 -10.46 -12.15 -9.39
N ARG A 211 -9.87 -10.93 -9.43
CA ARG A 211 -9.02 -10.42 -10.52
C ARG A 211 -9.71 -10.50 -11.89
N GLY A 212 -10.89 -9.93 -12.00
CA GLY A 212 -11.69 -9.87 -13.23
C GLY A 212 -12.71 -11.01 -13.37
N GLY A 213 -12.92 -11.76 -12.32
CA GLY A 213 -14.07 -12.64 -12.14
C GLY A 213 -15.23 -11.94 -11.46
N PRO A 214 -16.22 -12.71 -10.93
CA PRO A 214 -17.39 -12.14 -10.25
C PRO A 214 -17.00 -11.47 -8.92
N ARG A 215 -17.89 -10.63 -8.42
CA ARG A 215 -17.78 -10.06 -7.06
C ARG A 215 -17.67 -11.16 -6.01
N MET A 216 -16.89 -10.89 -5.00
CA MET A 216 -16.66 -11.80 -3.88
C MET A 216 -16.82 -11.05 -2.56
N ALA A 217 -17.36 -11.71 -1.55
CA ALA A 217 -17.37 -11.18 -0.20
C ALA A 217 -15.95 -11.25 0.42
N ILE A 218 -15.64 -10.24 1.22
CA ILE A 218 -14.43 -10.15 2.04
C ILE A 218 -14.87 -10.17 3.50
N GLY A 219 -14.22 -10.98 4.32
CA GLY A 219 -14.54 -11.10 5.73
C GLY A 219 -14.45 -9.76 6.48
N GLY A 220 -15.43 -9.51 7.34
CA GLY A 220 -15.44 -8.33 8.19
C GLY A 220 -14.33 -8.41 9.23
N GLU A 221 -13.70 -7.27 9.53
CA GLU A 221 -12.50 -7.19 10.35
C GLU A 221 -12.59 -6.13 11.45
N GLN A 222 -11.85 -6.36 12.51
CA GLN A 222 -11.61 -5.41 13.59
C GLN A 222 -10.12 -5.26 13.80
N ASN A 223 -9.68 -4.02 14.02
CA ASN A 223 -8.28 -3.76 14.29
C ASN A 223 -8.09 -2.79 15.46
N VAL A 224 -6.94 -2.91 16.12
CA VAL A 224 -6.48 -1.98 17.14
C VAL A 224 -5.02 -1.63 16.91
N VAL A 225 -4.70 -0.34 17.03
CA VAL A 225 -3.33 0.16 17.01
C VAL A 225 -3.05 0.89 18.31
N LEU A 226 -1.89 0.61 18.89
CA LEU A 226 -1.35 1.36 20.01
C LEU A 226 0.03 1.89 19.66
N GLU A 227 0.21 3.19 19.76
CA GLU A 227 1.52 3.81 19.64
C GLU A 227 1.87 4.61 20.90
N VAL A 228 3.09 4.44 21.39
CA VAL A 228 3.66 5.23 22.48
C VAL A 228 5.01 5.77 22.03
N ARG A 229 5.21 7.07 22.18
CA ARG A 229 6.48 7.75 21.94
C ARG A 229 6.90 8.54 23.16
N SER A 230 8.16 8.43 23.56
CA SER A 230 8.74 9.30 24.58
C SER A 230 9.04 10.70 24.01
N ASP A 231 9.43 11.63 24.88
CA ASP A 231 9.86 12.97 24.48
C ASP A 231 11.08 12.91 23.56
N ALA A 232 10.90 13.30 22.29
CA ALA A 232 11.94 13.28 21.27
C ALA A 232 13.02 14.37 21.47
N SER A 233 12.83 15.32 22.39
CA SER A 233 13.85 16.33 22.73
C SER A 233 14.95 15.78 23.63
N LYS A 234 14.76 14.58 24.20
CA LYS A 234 15.73 13.94 25.07
C LYS A 234 16.81 13.23 24.28
N ARG A 235 18.00 13.12 24.90
CA ARG A 235 19.12 12.38 24.31
C ARG A 235 18.84 10.91 24.05
N PHE A 236 17.88 10.35 24.76
CA PHE A 236 17.37 9.01 24.59
C PHE A 236 15.87 9.09 24.39
N SER A 237 15.39 8.59 23.26
CA SER A 237 13.97 8.53 22.94
C SER A 237 13.62 7.16 22.37
N TYR A 238 12.37 6.77 22.58
CA TYR A 238 11.85 5.52 22.06
C TYR A 238 10.42 5.65 21.57
N ARG A 239 10.07 4.76 20.67
CA ARG A 239 8.74 4.57 20.09
C ARG A 239 8.42 3.09 20.10
N VAL A 240 7.21 2.77 20.44
CA VAL A 240 6.63 1.42 20.26
C VAL A 240 5.30 1.59 19.54
N ARG A 241 5.09 0.82 18.47
CA ARG A 241 3.81 0.71 17.78
C ARG A 241 3.45 -0.76 17.70
N ALA A 242 2.28 -1.13 18.21
CA ALA A 242 1.69 -2.45 18.11
C ALA A 242 0.38 -2.35 17.31
N PHE A 243 0.12 -3.34 16.52
CA PHE A 243 -1.09 -3.52 15.72
C PHE A 243 -1.60 -4.93 15.90
N TYR A 244 -2.89 -5.07 15.99
CA TYR A 244 -3.58 -6.36 15.93
C TYR A 244 -4.87 -6.21 15.13
N GLU A 245 -5.13 -7.18 14.27
CA GLU A 245 -6.34 -7.27 13.45
C GLU A 245 -6.78 -8.72 13.40
N GLU A 246 -8.10 -8.94 13.46
CA GLU A 246 -8.71 -10.22 13.16
C GLU A 246 -9.98 -10.03 12.34
N ASP A 247 -10.30 -11.04 11.53
CA ASP A 247 -11.53 -11.07 10.75
C ASP A 247 -12.44 -12.25 11.16
N GLU A 248 -13.67 -12.26 10.64
CA GLU A 248 -14.65 -13.32 10.88
C GLU A 248 -14.26 -14.69 10.28
N LEU A 249 -13.21 -14.76 9.45
CA LEU A 249 -12.66 -15.98 8.87
C LEU A 249 -11.42 -16.49 9.60
N GLU A 250 -11.20 -16.02 10.85
CA GLU A 250 -10.07 -16.36 11.70
C GLU A 250 -8.70 -15.87 11.17
N ARG A 251 -8.68 -14.97 10.18
CA ARG A 251 -7.45 -14.27 9.79
C ARG A 251 -6.96 -13.41 10.95
N ARG A 252 -5.67 -13.46 11.21
CA ARG A 252 -5.02 -12.61 12.22
C ARG A 252 -3.79 -11.95 11.63
N ASP A 253 -3.65 -10.67 11.88
CA ASP A 253 -2.46 -9.89 11.57
C ASP A 253 -1.99 -9.17 12.82
N ALA A 254 -0.75 -9.40 13.21
CA ALA A 254 -0.14 -8.74 14.36
C ALA A 254 1.25 -8.25 13.99
N TYR A 255 1.55 -6.99 14.31
CA TYR A 255 2.91 -6.49 14.21
C TYR A 255 3.31 -5.61 15.40
N VAL A 256 4.60 -5.63 15.69
CA VAL A 256 5.22 -4.72 16.65
C VAL A 256 6.44 -4.10 15.97
N THR A 257 6.47 -2.78 15.96
CA THR A 257 7.64 -2.01 15.55
C THR A 257 8.11 -1.17 16.72
N THR A 258 9.41 -1.23 17.03
CA THR A 258 10.00 -0.37 18.04
C THR A 258 11.05 0.53 17.41
N GLY A 259 11.32 1.65 18.03
CA GLY A 259 12.38 2.56 17.62
C GLY A 259 13.06 3.12 18.86
N VAL A 260 14.38 3.08 18.85
CA VAL A 260 15.22 3.71 19.88
C VAL A 260 16.15 4.67 19.17
N SER A 261 16.20 5.92 19.61
CA SER A 261 17.21 6.88 19.20
C SER A 261 18.00 7.34 20.42
N TRP A 262 19.31 7.26 20.31
CA TRP A 262 20.24 7.64 21.36
C TRP A 262 21.26 8.61 20.81
N GLN A 263 21.28 9.82 21.38
CA GLN A 263 22.20 10.91 21.02
C GLN A 263 23.08 11.27 22.24
N PRO A 264 24.11 10.44 22.55
CA PRO A 264 24.97 10.68 23.71
C PRO A 264 25.72 12.01 23.63
N SER A 265 25.96 12.51 22.43
CA SER A 265 26.61 13.79 22.18
C SER A 265 26.03 14.46 20.93
N GLN A 266 26.33 15.73 20.69
CA GLN A 266 25.98 16.43 19.46
C GLN A 266 26.65 15.85 18.19
N ARG A 267 27.60 14.93 18.36
CA ARG A 267 28.37 14.32 17.28
C ARG A 267 27.99 12.91 16.95
N LEU A 268 27.27 12.24 17.82
CA LEU A 268 26.91 10.84 17.67
C LEU A 268 25.41 10.63 17.87
N GLU A 269 24.78 10.07 16.87
CA GLU A 269 23.41 9.58 16.92
C GLU A 269 23.39 8.11 16.49
N ILE A 270 22.72 7.28 17.27
CA ILE A 270 22.50 5.87 17.01
C ILE A 270 21.00 5.62 17.03
N SER A 271 20.44 5.01 16.00
CA SER A 271 19.07 4.57 15.97
C SER A 271 18.96 3.09 15.64
N LEU A 272 18.01 2.43 16.31
CA LEU A 272 17.67 1.03 16.11
C LEU A 272 16.15 0.91 15.99
N SER A 273 15.67 0.27 14.93
CA SER A 273 14.24 0.08 14.68
C SER A 273 13.96 -1.37 14.26
N PRO A 274 13.82 -2.30 15.20
CA PRO A 274 13.35 -3.65 14.92
C PRO A 274 11.83 -3.66 14.66
N SER A 275 11.42 -4.57 13.79
CA SER A 275 10.02 -4.83 13.45
C SER A 275 9.81 -6.33 13.31
N TRP A 276 8.67 -6.78 13.80
CA TRP A 276 8.19 -8.14 13.62
C TRP A 276 6.72 -8.12 13.24
N ARG A 277 6.32 -8.94 12.25
CA ARG A 277 4.94 -9.10 11.81
C ARG A 277 4.63 -10.58 11.61
N LYS A 278 3.43 -10.96 11.98
CA LYS A 278 2.88 -12.29 11.73
C LYS A 278 1.47 -12.18 11.19
N PHE A 279 1.25 -12.75 10.01
CA PHE A 279 -0.07 -13.05 9.46
C PHE A 279 -0.40 -14.52 9.69
N SER A 280 -1.67 -14.83 9.94
CA SER A 280 -2.19 -16.19 9.93
C SER A 280 -3.54 -16.22 9.21
N GLY A 281 -3.77 -17.24 8.40
CA GLY A 281 -5.06 -17.46 7.76
C GLY A 281 -5.46 -16.44 6.70
N ASN A 282 -4.52 -15.64 6.18
CA ASN A 282 -4.84 -14.63 5.18
C ASN A 282 -5.17 -15.26 3.82
N ARG A 283 -6.35 -14.94 3.28
CA ARG A 283 -6.82 -15.46 2.00
C ARG A 283 -6.11 -14.77 0.84
N GLN A 284 -5.45 -15.55 -0.02
CA GLN A 284 -4.71 -15.09 -1.18
C GLN A 284 -5.29 -15.67 -2.47
N TYR A 285 -5.47 -14.80 -3.48
CA TYR A 285 -5.81 -15.26 -4.84
C TYR A 285 -4.61 -15.98 -5.46
N ILE A 286 -4.83 -17.18 -5.98
CA ILE A 286 -3.83 -18.01 -6.64
C ILE A 286 -3.90 -17.83 -8.14
N GLN A 287 -5.01 -18.24 -8.75
CA GLN A 287 -5.25 -18.15 -10.20
C GLN A 287 -6.72 -18.35 -10.56
N SER A 288 -7.08 -18.10 -11.82
CA SER A 288 -8.35 -18.53 -12.38
C SER A 288 -8.13 -19.40 -13.61
N MET A 289 -8.98 -20.43 -13.76
CA MET A 289 -8.93 -21.37 -14.88
C MET A 289 -10.33 -21.84 -15.27
N GLY A 290 -10.46 -22.48 -16.42
CA GLY A 290 -11.72 -23.11 -16.85
C GLY A 290 -12.10 -24.32 -15.99
N GLY A 291 -13.30 -24.88 -16.24
CA GLY A 291 -13.78 -26.09 -15.57
C GLY A 291 -14.46 -25.86 -14.22
N GLY A 292 -14.81 -24.61 -13.91
CA GLY A 292 -15.62 -24.28 -12.73
C GLY A 292 -17.11 -24.52 -12.93
N SER A 293 -17.90 -24.31 -11.87
CA SER A 293 -19.34 -24.48 -11.88
C SER A 293 -20.07 -23.42 -12.72
N ALA A 294 -21.31 -23.67 -13.05
CA ALA A 294 -22.18 -22.68 -13.70
C ALA A 294 -22.39 -21.43 -12.79
N ALA A 295 -22.36 -21.61 -11.46
CA ALA A 295 -22.50 -20.50 -10.51
C ALA A 295 -21.34 -19.52 -10.59
N THR A 296 -20.14 -19.96 -11.00
CA THR A 296 -18.95 -19.14 -11.21
C THR A 296 -18.65 -18.93 -12.70
N PHE A 297 -19.69 -18.98 -13.55
CA PHE A 297 -19.61 -18.74 -15.00
C PHE A 297 -18.64 -19.69 -15.72
N GLY A 298 -18.54 -20.94 -15.27
CA GLY A 298 -17.69 -21.98 -15.85
C GLY A 298 -16.20 -21.83 -15.53
N ARG A 299 -15.82 -20.95 -14.61
CA ARG A 299 -14.42 -20.74 -14.19
C ARG A 299 -14.22 -21.03 -12.72
N ARG A 300 -13.06 -21.56 -12.39
CA ARG A 300 -12.55 -21.71 -11.03
C ARG A 300 -11.78 -20.45 -10.65
N TYR A 301 -12.10 -19.83 -9.52
CA TYR A 301 -11.33 -18.75 -8.91
C TYR A 301 -10.72 -19.31 -7.64
N ILE A 302 -9.41 -19.62 -7.73
CA ILE A 302 -8.71 -20.41 -6.72
C ILE A 302 -8.01 -19.46 -5.74
N PHE A 303 -8.19 -19.76 -4.48
CA PHE A 303 -7.57 -19.08 -3.33
C PHE A 303 -6.85 -20.08 -2.46
N SER A 304 -5.96 -19.58 -1.62
CA SER A 304 -5.31 -20.32 -0.54
C SER A 304 -5.20 -19.45 0.68
N LEU A 305 -5.08 -20.04 1.84
CA LEU A 305 -4.64 -19.32 3.03
C LEU A 305 -3.11 -19.24 3.03
N ILE A 306 -2.57 -18.18 3.62
CA ILE A 306 -1.14 -18.04 3.86
C ILE A 306 -0.90 -17.67 5.32
N ASP A 307 0.04 -18.38 5.93
CA ASP A 307 0.70 -17.95 7.16
C ASP A 307 2.04 -17.33 6.79
N ARG A 308 2.30 -16.11 7.24
CA ARG A 308 3.51 -15.36 6.93
C ARG A 308 4.12 -14.75 8.18
N SER A 309 5.43 -14.76 8.27
CA SER A 309 6.19 -14.07 9.31
C SER A 309 7.29 -13.22 8.68
N ASP A 310 7.41 -11.98 9.13
CA ASP A 310 8.45 -11.04 8.70
C ASP A 310 9.20 -10.53 9.94
N VAL A 311 10.51 -10.44 9.86
CA VAL A 311 11.35 -9.82 10.87
C VAL A 311 12.39 -8.93 10.20
N SER A 312 12.61 -7.74 10.73
CA SER A 312 13.62 -6.81 10.24
C SER A 312 14.20 -5.99 11.38
N ALA A 313 15.38 -5.43 11.17
CA ALA A 313 15.94 -4.41 12.04
C ALA A 313 16.67 -3.37 11.20
N ARG A 314 16.38 -2.09 11.45
CA ARG A 314 17.11 -0.99 10.81
C ARG A 314 18.02 -0.34 11.85
N ILE A 315 19.32 -0.28 11.53
CA ILE A 315 20.34 0.31 12.36
C ILE A 315 20.95 1.48 11.59
N ARG A 316 21.04 2.64 12.24
CA ARG A 316 21.75 3.81 11.70
C ARG A 316 22.69 4.37 12.74
N VAL A 317 23.89 4.73 12.31
CA VAL A 317 24.89 5.43 13.12
C VAL A 317 25.39 6.62 12.33
N ASN A 318 25.17 7.83 12.85
CA ASN A 318 25.67 9.07 12.29
C ASN A 318 26.73 9.62 13.25
N TYR A 319 27.98 9.63 12.83
CA TYR A 319 29.10 10.10 13.64
C TYR A 319 29.85 11.23 12.94
N THR A 320 29.75 12.43 13.50
CA THR A 320 30.50 13.62 13.06
C THR A 320 31.71 13.77 13.94
N VAL A 321 32.86 13.28 13.50
CA VAL A 321 34.15 13.40 14.23
C VAL A 321 34.51 14.88 14.41
N ASN A 322 34.38 15.67 13.33
CA ASN A 322 34.49 17.11 13.30
C ASN A 322 33.73 17.64 12.06
N PRO A 323 33.58 18.98 11.86
CA PRO A 323 32.85 19.55 10.71
C PRO A 323 33.32 19.10 9.32
N ARG A 324 34.52 18.53 9.23
CA ARG A 324 35.12 18.07 7.96
C ARG A 324 35.13 16.54 7.81
N LEU A 325 34.77 15.79 8.86
CA LEU A 325 34.89 14.34 8.87
C LEU A 325 33.66 13.72 9.49
N SER A 326 32.91 12.94 8.70
CA SER A 326 31.75 12.20 9.15
C SER A 326 31.77 10.75 8.67
N LEU A 327 31.12 9.89 9.45
CA LEU A 327 30.84 8.50 9.13
C LEU A 327 29.34 8.28 9.29
N GLU A 328 28.70 7.74 8.26
CA GLU A 328 27.31 7.34 8.25
C GLU A 328 27.24 5.85 7.96
N VAL A 329 26.53 5.12 8.82
CA VAL A 329 26.35 3.66 8.67
C VAL A 329 24.85 3.37 8.67
N TYR A 330 24.43 2.61 7.70
CA TYR A 330 23.10 2.05 7.57
C TYR A 330 23.21 0.55 7.41
N VAL A 331 22.41 -0.20 8.19
CA VAL A 331 22.35 -1.67 8.14
C VAL A 331 20.89 -2.09 8.27
N GLU A 332 20.44 -3.00 7.39
CA GLU A 332 19.08 -3.53 7.40
C GLU A 332 19.07 -5.03 7.09
N PRO A 333 19.22 -5.90 8.10
CA PRO A 333 18.88 -7.31 7.98
C PRO A 333 17.36 -7.49 7.91
N PHE A 334 16.93 -8.43 7.11
CA PHE A 334 15.53 -8.79 6.88
C PHE A 334 15.40 -10.30 6.68
N ALA A 335 14.32 -10.88 7.20
CA ALA A 335 13.94 -12.24 6.89
C ALA A 335 12.42 -12.35 6.83
N ALA A 336 11.90 -13.15 5.88
CA ALA A 336 10.47 -13.39 5.72
C ALA A 336 10.21 -14.82 5.28
N SER A 337 9.12 -15.40 5.75
CA SER A 337 8.63 -16.70 5.30
C SER A 337 7.14 -16.69 5.06
N GLY A 338 6.66 -17.50 4.14
CA GLY A 338 5.25 -17.70 3.88
C GLY A 338 4.95 -19.15 3.50
N ASN A 339 3.93 -19.72 4.13
CA ASN A 339 3.45 -21.07 3.90
C ASN A 339 2.01 -21.01 3.39
N TYR A 340 1.75 -21.59 2.21
CA TYR A 340 0.43 -21.64 1.57
C TYR A 340 -0.26 -22.97 1.85
N TYR A 341 -1.50 -22.91 2.30
CA TYR A 341 -2.28 -24.08 2.69
C TYR A 341 -3.79 -23.86 2.45
N ARG A 342 -4.60 -24.92 2.59
CA ARG A 342 -6.06 -24.88 2.41
C ARG A 342 -6.46 -24.20 1.09
N TYR A 343 -6.05 -24.81 -0.02
CA TYR A 343 -6.46 -24.37 -1.35
C TYR A 343 -7.94 -24.65 -1.56
N GLY A 344 -8.65 -23.70 -2.18
CA GLY A 344 -10.06 -23.85 -2.47
C GLY A 344 -10.52 -22.90 -3.58
N GLU A 345 -11.70 -23.12 -4.11
CA GLU A 345 -12.30 -22.28 -5.14
C GLU A 345 -13.59 -21.60 -4.67
N LEU A 346 -13.86 -20.41 -5.20
CA LEU A 346 -15.10 -19.69 -4.93
C LEU A 346 -16.31 -20.51 -5.35
N VAL A 347 -17.26 -20.72 -4.42
CA VAL A 347 -18.47 -21.53 -4.67
C VAL A 347 -19.48 -20.76 -5.54
N LYS A 348 -19.69 -19.47 -5.24
CA LYS A 348 -20.65 -18.59 -5.93
C LYS A 348 -20.26 -17.11 -5.75
N PRO A 349 -20.71 -16.21 -6.63
CA PRO A 349 -20.54 -14.77 -6.44
C PRO A 349 -21.10 -14.27 -5.10
N GLU A 350 -20.57 -13.13 -4.63
CA GLU A 350 -21.01 -12.42 -3.42
C GLU A 350 -21.03 -13.32 -2.16
N SER A 351 -20.15 -14.34 -2.10
CA SER A 351 -20.01 -15.27 -0.97
C SER A 351 -18.60 -15.24 -0.38
N LEU A 352 -18.50 -15.55 0.91
CA LEU A 352 -17.26 -15.88 1.61
C LEU A 352 -16.84 -17.34 1.40
N ASP A 353 -17.77 -18.20 0.92
CA ASP A 353 -17.58 -19.64 0.90
C ASP A 353 -16.60 -20.07 -0.18
N LEU A 354 -15.62 -20.86 0.21
CA LEU A 354 -14.74 -21.60 -0.69
C LEU A 354 -15.05 -23.10 -0.58
N LEU A 355 -15.06 -23.80 -1.71
CA LEU A 355 -14.94 -25.25 -1.74
C LEU A 355 -13.48 -25.61 -1.53
N GLU A 356 -13.12 -26.05 -0.34
CA GLU A 356 -11.77 -26.47 -0.02
C GLU A 356 -11.42 -27.78 -0.72
N TYR A 357 -10.27 -27.84 -1.40
CA TYR A 357 -9.82 -29.05 -2.08
C TYR A 357 -9.34 -30.11 -1.08
N GLY A 358 -9.77 -31.35 -1.30
CA GLY A 358 -9.68 -32.45 -0.35
C GLY A 358 -10.99 -32.72 0.38
N GLU A 359 -11.97 -31.82 0.23
CA GLU A 359 -13.33 -31.98 0.77
C GLU A 359 -14.38 -31.95 -0.34
N GLY A 360 -15.65 -32.23 -0.01
CA GLY A 360 -16.78 -32.06 -0.93
C GLY A 360 -16.71 -32.90 -2.22
N GLY A 361 -16.02 -34.04 -2.20
CA GLY A 361 -15.84 -34.92 -3.38
C GLY A 361 -14.66 -34.53 -4.26
N THR A 362 -13.82 -33.60 -3.80
CA THR A 362 -12.54 -33.24 -4.43
C THR A 362 -11.39 -33.98 -3.75
N THR A 363 -10.26 -34.14 -4.45
CA THR A 363 -9.02 -34.67 -3.86
C THR A 363 -7.88 -33.69 -3.98
N LYS A 364 -7.02 -33.70 -2.98
CA LYS A 364 -5.76 -32.93 -2.92
C LYS A 364 -4.63 -33.92 -2.63
N THR A 365 -3.59 -33.90 -3.46
CA THR A 365 -2.40 -34.74 -3.30
C THR A 365 -1.15 -33.85 -3.30
N ASP A 366 -0.41 -33.86 -2.21
CA ASP A 366 0.86 -33.14 -2.12
C ASP A 366 1.95 -33.92 -2.87
N LEU A 367 2.67 -33.24 -3.77
CA LEU A 367 3.73 -33.81 -4.61
C LEU A 367 5.11 -33.56 -3.96
N VAL A 368 6.10 -34.35 -4.35
CA VAL A 368 7.47 -34.32 -3.79
C VAL A 368 8.16 -32.97 -3.99
N ASP A 369 7.82 -32.24 -5.06
CA ASP A 369 8.34 -30.92 -5.39
C ASP A 369 7.61 -29.76 -4.68
N GLY A 370 6.70 -30.09 -3.76
CA GLY A 370 5.87 -29.13 -3.03
C GLY A 370 4.67 -28.59 -3.81
N ASN A 371 4.50 -28.99 -5.10
CA ASN A 371 3.30 -28.71 -5.86
C ASN A 371 2.12 -29.52 -5.31
N VAL A 372 0.92 -29.12 -5.68
CA VAL A 372 -0.31 -29.79 -5.22
C VAL A 372 -1.13 -30.20 -6.44
N GLU A 373 -1.45 -31.49 -6.57
CA GLU A 373 -2.37 -32.00 -7.59
C GLU A 373 -3.80 -31.98 -7.03
N ILE A 374 -4.73 -31.42 -7.81
CA ILE A 374 -6.15 -31.31 -7.47
C ILE A 374 -6.98 -32.06 -8.49
N ALA A 375 -7.89 -32.92 -8.00
CA ALA A 375 -8.96 -33.48 -8.82
C ALA A 375 -10.33 -33.00 -8.27
N ALA A 376 -11.03 -32.21 -9.09
CA ALA A 376 -12.25 -31.51 -8.69
C ALA A 376 -13.30 -31.53 -9.83
N GLY A 377 -13.74 -32.72 -10.25
CA GLY A 377 -14.67 -32.88 -11.36
C GLY A 377 -14.09 -32.45 -12.70
N GLY A 378 -13.49 -33.36 -13.45
CA GLY A 378 -12.78 -33.17 -14.70
C GLY A 378 -11.32 -33.63 -14.59
N ASP A 379 -10.48 -33.21 -15.54
CA ASP A 379 -9.06 -33.58 -15.55
C ASP A 379 -8.33 -32.97 -14.33
N PRO A 380 -7.45 -33.72 -13.66
CA PRO A 380 -6.61 -33.19 -12.60
C PRO A 380 -5.73 -32.03 -13.09
N PHE A 381 -5.45 -31.07 -12.19
CA PHE A 381 -4.57 -29.95 -12.47
C PHE A 381 -3.59 -29.70 -11.32
N ILE A 382 -2.49 -29.05 -11.62
CA ILE A 382 -1.42 -28.79 -10.64
C ILE A 382 -1.43 -27.32 -10.24
N LEU A 383 -1.37 -27.06 -8.93
CA LEU A 383 -1.05 -25.79 -8.33
C LEU A 383 0.40 -25.76 -7.91
N SER A 384 1.14 -24.78 -8.40
CA SER A 384 2.57 -24.66 -8.09
C SER A 384 2.76 -24.27 -6.63
N ASN A 385 3.82 -24.80 -6.02
CA ASN A 385 4.28 -24.38 -4.71
C ASN A 385 4.60 -22.88 -4.72
N ARG A 386 4.08 -22.15 -3.74
CA ARG A 386 4.30 -20.70 -3.56
C ARG A 386 4.93 -20.37 -2.21
N ASP A 387 5.28 -21.38 -1.43
CA ASP A 387 5.99 -21.19 -0.19
C ASP A 387 7.33 -20.51 -0.43
N PHE A 388 7.73 -19.70 0.50
CA PHE A 388 8.99 -18.96 0.41
C PHE A 388 9.63 -18.75 1.76
N ASN A 389 10.95 -18.70 1.76
CA ASN A 389 11.78 -18.27 2.86
C ASN A 389 12.88 -17.38 2.29
N VAL A 390 12.88 -16.12 2.65
CA VAL A 390 13.77 -15.09 2.10
C VAL A 390 14.53 -14.44 3.22
N THR A 391 15.85 -14.38 3.08
CA THR A 391 16.71 -13.53 3.92
C THR A 391 17.36 -12.46 3.06
N SER A 392 17.56 -11.28 3.62
CA SER A 392 18.24 -10.17 2.94
C SER A 392 19.04 -9.35 3.95
N PHE A 393 20.24 -8.96 3.55
CA PHE A 393 21.09 -8.06 4.31
C PHE A 393 21.59 -6.94 3.42
N ARG A 394 21.21 -5.71 3.76
CA ARG A 394 21.68 -4.51 3.08
C ARG A 394 22.45 -3.63 4.04
N SER A 395 23.61 -3.17 3.60
CA SER A 395 24.36 -2.17 4.35
C SER A 395 24.92 -1.10 3.44
N ASN A 396 25.04 0.11 3.98
CA ASN A 396 25.68 1.24 3.33
C ASN A 396 26.49 1.99 4.35
N MET A 397 27.81 2.10 4.13
CA MET A 397 28.72 2.86 4.94
C MET A 397 29.31 3.98 4.10
N VAL A 398 29.15 5.22 4.54
CA VAL A 398 29.67 6.41 3.86
C VAL A 398 30.64 7.12 4.78
N PHE A 399 31.89 7.16 4.38
CA PHE A 399 32.91 7.97 5.01
C PHE A 399 33.11 9.22 4.16
N ARG A 400 32.92 10.42 4.74
CA ARG A 400 33.11 11.72 4.10
C ARG A 400 34.20 12.47 4.78
N TRP A 401 35.20 12.92 3.99
CA TRP A 401 36.30 13.74 4.49
C TRP A 401 36.54 14.96 3.59
N GLU A 402 36.35 16.14 4.14
CA GLU A 402 36.69 17.41 3.52
C GLU A 402 38.10 17.82 3.99
N TRP A 403 39.10 17.43 3.20
CA TRP A 403 40.52 17.72 3.60
C TRP A 403 40.89 19.18 3.44
N ARG A 404 40.19 19.96 2.60
CA ARG A 404 40.24 21.41 2.49
C ARG A 404 38.87 21.94 2.08
N PRO A 405 38.55 23.25 2.35
CA PRO A 405 37.27 23.83 1.96
C PRO A 405 36.96 23.61 0.49
N GLY A 406 35.77 23.00 0.21
CA GLY A 406 35.28 22.66 -1.13
C GLY A 406 35.90 21.40 -1.76
N SER A 407 36.85 20.72 -1.11
CA SER A 407 37.49 19.51 -1.64
C SER A 407 37.18 18.31 -0.73
N THR A 408 36.44 17.33 -1.24
CA THR A 408 35.84 16.27 -0.45
C THR A 408 36.16 14.90 -1.03
N LEU A 409 36.50 13.96 -0.17
CA LEU A 409 36.59 12.52 -0.46
C LEU A 409 35.39 11.82 0.13
N PHE A 410 34.75 10.97 -0.67
CA PHE A 410 33.75 10.00 -0.20
C PHE A 410 34.30 8.59 -0.47
N LEU A 411 34.25 7.76 0.57
CA LEU A 411 34.41 6.33 0.47
C LEU A 411 33.06 5.71 0.81
N VAL A 412 32.53 4.90 -0.10
CA VAL A 412 31.26 4.22 0.07
C VAL A 412 31.49 2.71 -0.03
N TRP A 413 31.00 1.99 0.97
CA TRP A 413 30.94 0.55 0.96
C TRP A 413 29.48 0.12 1.11
N GLN A 414 28.98 -0.59 0.09
CA GLN A 414 27.64 -1.17 0.06
C GLN A 414 27.74 -2.68 0.03
N GLN A 415 26.81 -3.32 0.74
CA GLN A 415 26.63 -4.76 0.69
C GLN A 415 25.16 -5.04 0.34
N ASP A 416 24.95 -6.00 -0.55
CA ASP A 416 23.64 -6.54 -0.87
C ASP A 416 23.76 -8.07 -0.89
N ARG A 417 23.06 -8.71 0.02
CA ARG A 417 23.02 -10.17 0.19
C ARG A 417 21.57 -10.59 0.23
N ASN A 418 21.25 -11.66 -0.45
CA ASN A 418 19.93 -12.20 -0.40
C ASN A 418 19.96 -13.70 -0.69
N THR A 419 19.12 -14.45 0.00
CA THR A 419 18.90 -15.88 -0.21
C THR A 419 17.40 -16.11 -0.30
N ASN A 420 16.98 -16.94 -1.21
CA ASN A 420 15.61 -17.40 -1.35
C ASN A 420 15.63 -18.93 -1.45
N ASN A 421 15.01 -19.57 -0.48
CA ASN A 421 14.79 -21.01 -0.50
C ASN A 421 13.31 -21.30 -0.17
N ASN A 422 12.87 -22.50 -0.49
CA ASN A 422 11.49 -22.93 -0.26
C ASN A 422 11.40 -23.81 1.00
N GLU A 423 12.29 -23.61 1.97
CA GLU A 423 12.23 -24.35 3.23
C GLU A 423 11.07 -23.89 4.08
N ASP A 424 10.31 -24.83 4.62
CA ASP A 424 9.12 -24.63 5.44
C ASP A 424 9.51 -24.28 6.88
N HIS A 425 10.01 -23.05 7.10
CA HIS A 425 10.40 -22.59 8.43
C HIS A 425 9.88 -21.19 8.70
N PHE A 426 9.09 -21.02 9.75
CA PHE A 426 8.73 -19.70 10.23
C PHE A 426 9.96 -18.92 10.69
N VAL A 427 10.10 -17.74 10.11
CA VAL A 427 11.16 -16.80 10.45
C VAL A 427 11.00 -16.31 11.88
N ARG A 428 12.11 -16.31 12.63
CA ARG A 428 12.26 -15.83 14.01
C ARG A 428 13.27 -14.69 14.06
N PRO A 429 13.31 -13.89 15.15
CA PRO A 429 14.30 -12.82 15.29
C PRO A 429 15.77 -13.27 15.12
N GLY A 430 16.09 -14.54 15.46
CA GLY A 430 17.42 -15.11 15.25
C GLY A 430 17.87 -15.18 13.80
N ASN A 431 16.93 -15.36 12.85
CA ASN A 431 17.24 -15.45 11.42
C ASN A 431 17.76 -14.13 10.81
N LEU A 432 17.62 -13.00 11.50
CA LEU A 432 18.28 -11.76 11.10
C LEU A 432 19.80 -11.88 11.06
N PHE A 433 20.39 -12.66 11.96
CA PHE A 433 21.84 -12.87 11.99
C PHE A 433 22.32 -13.80 10.87
N ASP A 434 21.47 -14.73 10.43
CA ASP A 434 21.78 -15.63 9.31
C ASP A 434 21.98 -14.83 8.02
N SER A 435 21.14 -13.78 7.79
CA SER A 435 21.25 -12.91 6.62
C SER A 435 22.60 -12.19 6.48
N ILE A 436 23.32 -11.98 7.58
CA ILE A 436 24.64 -11.32 7.58
C ILE A 436 25.71 -12.22 6.93
N SER A 437 25.56 -13.53 7.03
CA SER A 437 26.49 -14.52 6.49
C SER A 437 26.11 -15.03 5.09
N ASP A 438 24.95 -14.64 4.56
CA ASP A 438 24.52 -15.02 3.21
C ASP A 438 25.52 -14.58 2.14
N THR A 439 25.51 -15.26 1.00
CA THR A 439 26.28 -14.86 -0.17
C THR A 439 25.73 -13.58 -0.78
N GLY A 440 26.60 -12.74 -1.34
CA GLY A 440 26.15 -11.51 -1.99
C GLY A 440 27.29 -10.59 -2.39
N ASP A 441 26.93 -9.42 -2.90
CA ASP A 441 27.82 -8.48 -3.52
C ASP A 441 28.34 -7.43 -2.54
N ASN A 442 29.57 -7.01 -2.76
CA ASN A 442 30.20 -5.87 -2.09
C ASN A 442 30.60 -4.83 -3.14
N PHE A 443 30.10 -3.63 -2.99
CA PHE A 443 30.40 -2.50 -3.87
C PHE A 443 31.23 -1.46 -3.12
N PHE A 444 32.38 -1.12 -3.67
CA PHE A 444 33.23 -0.05 -3.18
C PHE A 444 33.25 1.09 -4.17
N SER A 445 32.93 2.29 -3.71
CA SER A 445 32.96 3.50 -4.53
C SER A 445 33.84 4.57 -3.87
N LEU A 446 34.70 5.18 -4.70
CA LEU A 446 35.53 6.33 -4.32
C LEU A 446 35.10 7.51 -5.18
N LYS A 447 34.64 8.60 -4.52
CA LYS A 447 34.37 9.88 -5.18
C LYS A 447 35.28 10.95 -4.64
N LEU A 448 36.04 11.58 -5.52
CA LEU A 448 36.88 12.72 -5.21
C LEU A 448 36.31 13.98 -5.87
N SER A 449 36.04 15.01 -5.07
CA SER A 449 35.68 16.36 -5.53
C SER A 449 36.77 17.33 -5.12
N TYR A 450 37.34 18.04 -6.10
CA TYR A 450 38.39 18.99 -5.85
C TYR A 450 37.96 20.38 -6.30
N TRP A 451 38.03 21.35 -5.38
CA TRP A 451 37.74 22.75 -5.65
C TRP A 451 38.98 23.46 -6.16
N ILE A 452 38.92 24.03 -7.35
CA ILE A 452 39.96 24.91 -7.91
C ILE A 452 39.42 26.33 -7.85
N PRO A 453 40.01 27.21 -7.00
CA PRO A 453 39.62 28.61 -7.01
C PRO A 453 40.04 29.23 -8.36
N ALA A 454 39.10 29.86 -9.06
CA ALA A 454 39.43 30.74 -10.16
C ALA A 454 40.02 32.04 -9.56
N ASN A 455 41.24 32.35 -9.89
CA ASN A 455 41.87 33.64 -9.52
C ASN A 455 41.27 34.75 -10.36
#